data_1d627f33331d87d38687e0311f916880
#
_entry.id   1d627f33331d87d38687e0311f916880
#
_cell.length_a   1.000
_cell.length_b   1.000
_cell.length_c   1.000
_cell.angle_alpha   90.00
_cell.angle_beta   90.00
_cell.angle_gamma   90.00
#
_symmetry.space_group_name_H-M   'P 1'
#
loop_
_entity.id
_entity.type
_entity.pdbx_description
1 polymer ?
#
loop_
_entity_poly.entity_id
_entity_poly.type
_entity_poly.pdbx_seq_one_letter_code
_entity_poly.pdbx_strand_id
1 'polypeptide(L)'
;HAAYFAFSDKAKRSAPGRIIGVSKDSQGNTALRMALQTREQHIRREKANSNICTSQVLLANLAGMYAVYHGPSGVKRIATRIHAFATAFAEVIRQANGENKLSVVHDQFFDTVVVDCGSEKLATQIFENADNIGYNLWRFDDTKISVAFSETSDEEDFKVLTQLFVNTSHQLPETASVSLDQTHLRNDDILSHPVFNSHHTEHEMLRYLKSLEDRDLAMNRSMIALGSCTMKLNATSEMLPITWPE
;
A
#
# COMPACT_ATOMS: atom_id res chain seq x y z
N HIS A 1 0.31 3.75 -3.61
CA HIS A 1 0.34 2.91 -4.83
C HIS A 1 1.61 2.06 -4.95
N ALA A 2 2.16 1.59 -3.85
CA ALA A 2 3.20 0.58 -3.86
C ALA A 2 2.55 -0.80 -4.01
N ALA A 3 3.17 -1.67 -4.83
CA ALA A 3 2.75 -3.05 -4.97
C ALA A 3 3.92 -3.97 -4.67
N TYR A 4 3.63 -5.22 -4.38
CA TYR A 4 4.63 -6.28 -4.29
C TYR A 4 4.39 -7.32 -5.38
N PHE A 5 5.45 -8.02 -5.74
CA PHE A 5 5.39 -9.08 -6.73
C PHE A 5 6.14 -10.31 -6.20
N ALA A 6 5.40 -11.38 -5.97
CA ALA A 6 5.95 -12.65 -5.51
C ALA A 6 5.83 -13.72 -6.59
N PHE A 7 6.89 -14.49 -6.78
CA PHE A 7 6.93 -15.58 -7.76
C PHE A 7 7.82 -16.72 -7.29
N SER A 8 7.60 -17.91 -7.83
CA SER A 8 8.43 -19.09 -7.54
C SER A 8 9.82 -18.95 -8.17
N ASP A 9 10.82 -19.62 -7.61
CA ASP A 9 12.18 -19.63 -8.14
C ASP A 9 12.24 -20.04 -9.62
N LYS A 10 11.34 -20.92 -10.05
CA LYS A 10 11.24 -21.34 -11.46
C LYS A 10 10.95 -20.18 -12.41
N ALA A 11 10.18 -19.18 -11.98
CA ALA A 11 9.78 -18.04 -12.79
C ALA A 11 10.80 -16.90 -12.81
N LYS A 12 11.88 -16.96 -12.03
CA LYS A 12 12.84 -15.85 -11.89
C LYS A 12 13.46 -15.36 -13.20
N ARG A 13 13.58 -16.22 -14.19
CA ARG A 13 14.14 -15.87 -15.51
C ARG A 13 13.10 -15.23 -16.45
N SER A 14 11.83 -15.39 -16.15
CA SER A 14 10.70 -14.85 -16.94
C SER A 14 10.03 -13.66 -16.25
N ALA A 15 10.30 -13.43 -14.97
CA ALA A 15 9.73 -12.33 -14.22
C ALA A 15 10.11 -10.97 -14.84
N PRO A 16 9.20 -10.00 -14.97
CA PRO A 16 9.52 -8.67 -15.46
C PRO A 16 10.44 -7.93 -14.48
N GLY A 17 11.09 -6.89 -14.97
CA GLY A 17 11.95 -6.05 -14.15
C GLY A 17 13.39 -6.56 -14.02
N ARG A 18 14.19 -5.78 -13.29
CA ARG A 18 15.58 -6.07 -13.00
C ARG A 18 15.73 -6.72 -11.64
N ILE A 19 16.60 -7.70 -11.54
CA ILE A 19 16.97 -8.32 -10.27
C ILE A 19 18.36 -7.81 -9.91
N ILE A 20 18.45 -7.22 -8.73
CA ILE A 20 19.69 -6.70 -8.17
C ILE A 20 20.14 -7.62 -7.05
N GLY A 21 21.36 -8.13 -7.16
CA GLY A 21 21.97 -9.00 -6.16
C GLY A 21 23.01 -8.24 -5.33
N VAL A 22 23.23 -8.70 -4.11
CA VAL A 22 24.31 -8.24 -3.25
C VAL A 22 25.60 -8.94 -3.61
N SER A 23 26.66 -8.18 -3.82
CA SER A 23 28.01 -8.64 -4.16
C SER A 23 29.04 -7.89 -3.32
N LYS A 24 30.30 -7.98 -3.69
CA LYS A 24 31.39 -7.21 -3.11
C LYS A 24 32.17 -6.48 -4.19
N ASP A 25 32.65 -5.28 -3.86
CA ASP A 25 33.57 -4.53 -4.70
C ASP A 25 35.01 -5.08 -4.60
N SER A 26 35.94 -4.46 -5.30
CA SER A 26 37.37 -4.85 -5.29
C SER A 26 38.06 -4.64 -3.93
N GLN A 27 37.45 -3.88 -3.03
CA GLN A 27 37.94 -3.62 -1.68
C GLN A 27 37.26 -4.48 -0.61
N GLY A 28 36.31 -5.33 -1.03
CA GLY A 28 35.56 -6.21 -0.14
C GLY A 28 34.32 -5.59 0.50
N ASN A 29 33.96 -4.35 0.16
CA ASN A 29 32.74 -3.70 0.65
C ASN A 29 31.50 -4.26 -0.06
N THR A 30 30.35 -4.17 0.59
CA THR A 30 29.07 -4.52 -0.03
C THR A 30 28.81 -3.65 -1.26
N ALA A 31 28.55 -4.32 -2.38
CA ALA A 31 28.21 -3.68 -3.64
C ALA A 31 26.97 -4.33 -4.26
N LEU A 32 26.16 -3.52 -4.95
CA LEU A 32 25.00 -4.01 -5.66
C LEU A 32 25.34 -4.23 -7.13
N ARG A 33 24.84 -5.30 -7.70
CA ARG A 33 25.03 -5.60 -9.13
C ARG A 33 23.79 -6.23 -9.74
N MET A 34 23.58 -6.00 -11.03
CA MET A 34 22.56 -6.70 -11.79
C MET A 34 22.82 -8.20 -11.82
N ALA A 35 21.80 -8.97 -11.46
CA ALA A 35 21.77 -10.43 -11.63
C ALA A 35 20.95 -10.78 -12.88
N LEU A 36 21.22 -11.94 -13.47
CA LEU A 36 20.54 -12.46 -14.67
C LEU A 36 20.59 -11.48 -15.88
N GLN A 37 21.74 -10.90 -16.13
CA GLN A 37 21.97 -9.85 -17.13
C GLN A 37 21.55 -10.20 -18.56
N THR A 38 21.41 -11.48 -18.92
CA THR A 38 20.95 -11.90 -20.27
C THR A 38 19.55 -11.41 -20.63
N ARG A 39 18.84 -10.80 -19.69
CA ARG A 39 17.53 -10.17 -19.88
C ARG A 39 17.61 -8.71 -20.34
N GLU A 40 18.78 -8.13 -20.35
CA GLU A 40 19.02 -6.73 -20.74
C GLU A 40 19.26 -6.62 -22.23
N GLN A 41 18.69 -5.60 -22.87
CA GLN A 41 18.77 -5.39 -24.32
C GLN A 41 20.22 -5.22 -24.83
N HIS A 42 21.07 -4.60 -24.03
CA HIS A 42 22.48 -4.37 -24.41
C HIS A 42 23.32 -5.67 -24.35
N ILE A 43 22.82 -6.72 -23.72
CA ILE A 43 23.48 -8.04 -23.67
C ILE A 43 22.90 -8.97 -24.75
N ARG A 44 21.58 -9.12 -24.78
CA ARG A 44 20.86 -9.94 -25.73
C ARG A 44 19.51 -9.37 -26.05
N ARG A 45 19.43 -8.59 -27.11
CA ARG A 45 18.21 -7.88 -27.49
C ARG A 45 17.01 -8.81 -27.69
N GLU A 46 17.25 -9.96 -28.34
CA GLU A 46 16.22 -10.96 -28.65
C GLU A 46 15.68 -11.72 -27.43
N LYS A 47 16.38 -11.62 -26.29
CA LYS A 47 16.01 -12.28 -25.02
C LYS A 47 15.65 -11.30 -23.93
N ALA A 48 15.61 -10.01 -24.22
CA ALA A 48 15.23 -9.00 -23.25
C ALA A 48 13.73 -9.11 -22.90
N ASN A 49 13.42 -9.12 -21.62
CA ASN A 49 12.05 -9.29 -21.13
C ASN A 49 11.32 -7.95 -20.95
N SER A 50 12.03 -6.91 -20.51
CA SER A 50 11.42 -5.62 -20.26
C SER A 50 12.45 -4.49 -20.23
N ASN A 51 12.00 -3.31 -20.60
CA ASN A 51 12.65 -2.05 -20.24
C ASN A 51 11.86 -1.39 -19.13
N ILE A 52 12.53 -1.06 -18.03
CA ILE A 52 11.90 -0.35 -16.91
C ILE A 52 12.02 1.14 -17.19
N CYS A 53 10.89 1.82 -17.20
CA CYS A 53 10.80 3.27 -17.25
C CYS A 53 10.57 3.85 -15.84
N THR A 54 10.76 5.13 -15.71
CA THR A 54 11.08 5.86 -14.49
C THR A 54 9.94 6.03 -13.48
N SER A 55 8.67 5.95 -13.87
CA SER A 55 7.54 6.23 -12.98
C SER A 55 7.47 5.27 -11.77
N GLN A 56 7.82 4.02 -11.98
CA GLN A 56 7.82 3.01 -10.89
C GLN A 56 8.93 3.25 -9.88
N VAL A 57 10.00 3.94 -10.23
CA VAL A 57 11.10 4.26 -9.30
C VAL A 57 10.63 5.18 -8.18
N LEU A 58 9.83 6.21 -8.48
CA LEU A 58 9.28 7.08 -7.45
C LEU A 58 8.41 6.30 -6.46
N LEU A 59 7.52 5.45 -6.96
CA LEU A 59 6.67 4.62 -6.11
C LEU A 59 7.47 3.65 -5.26
N ALA A 60 8.53 3.04 -5.81
CA ALA A 60 9.44 2.17 -5.08
C ALA A 60 10.19 2.93 -3.97
N ASN A 61 10.67 4.14 -4.27
CA ASN A 61 11.32 5.00 -3.28
C ASN A 61 10.36 5.39 -2.15
N LEU A 62 9.13 5.79 -2.48
CA LEU A 62 8.10 6.11 -1.49
C LEU A 62 7.81 4.91 -0.60
N ALA A 63 7.65 3.70 -1.15
CA ALA A 63 7.44 2.48 -0.38
C ALA A 63 8.63 2.18 0.55
N GLY A 64 9.87 2.33 0.06
CA GLY A 64 11.07 2.17 0.87
C GLY A 64 11.16 3.19 2.00
N MET A 65 10.92 4.46 1.71
CA MET A 65 10.96 5.54 2.71
C MET A 65 9.82 5.43 3.72
N TYR A 66 8.65 4.98 3.32
CA TYR A 66 7.54 4.65 4.22
C TYR A 66 7.97 3.60 5.26
N ALA A 67 8.61 2.52 4.81
CA ALA A 67 9.13 1.49 5.71
C ALA A 67 10.25 2.02 6.62
N VAL A 68 11.12 2.90 6.13
CA VAL A 68 12.17 3.55 6.92
C VAL A 68 11.58 4.44 8.01
N TYR A 69 10.59 5.26 7.65
CA TYR A 69 9.99 6.22 8.59
C TYR A 69 9.18 5.54 9.69
N HIS A 70 8.30 4.61 9.31
CA HIS A 70 7.41 3.93 10.26
C HIS A 70 8.10 2.82 11.06
N GLY A 71 9.10 2.18 10.49
CA GLY A 71 9.78 1.03 11.07
C GLY A 71 8.85 -0.18 11.30
N PRO A 72 9.37 -1.27 11.88
CA PRO A 72 8.58 -2.48 12.08
C PRO A 72 7.37 -2.28 13.01
N SER A 73 7.52 -1.51 14.08
CA SER A 73 6.44 -1.24 15.03
C SER A 73 5.36 -0.33 14.44
N GLY A 74 5.75 0.69 13.67
CA GLY A 74 4.82 1.60 13.00
C GLY A 74 3.98 0.88 11.95
N VAL A 75 4.61 0.08 11.09
CA VAL A 75 3.90 -0.71 10.07
C VAL A 75 2.92 -1.69 10.70
N LYS A 76 3.34 -2.40 11.77
CA LYS A 76 2.43 -3.31 12.50
C LYS A 76 1.25 -2.56 13.11
N ARG A 77 1.48 -1.39 13.72
CA ARG A 77 0.41 -0.57 14.32
C ARG A 77 -0.59 -0.08 13.28
N ILE A 78 -0.11 0.37 12.11
CA ILE A 78 -0.96 0.78 10.99
C ILE A 78 -1.81 -0.40 10.52
N ALA A 79 -1.20 -1.54 10.26
CA ALA A 79 -1.89 -2.76 9.82
C ALA A 79 -2.96 -3.21 10.81
N THR A 80 -2.64 -3.22 12.11
CA THR A 80 -3.59 -3.58 13.17
C THR A 80 -4.77 -2.62 13.23
N ARG A 81 -4.52 -1.31 13.09
CA ARG A 81 -5.59 -0.30 13.07
C ARG A 81 -6.52 -0.49 11.89
N ILE A 82 -5.99 -0.70 10.69
CA ILE A 82 -6.81 -0.94 9.48
C ILE A 82 -7.67 -2.19 9.66
N HIS A 83 -7.07 -3.29 10.13
CA HIS A 83 -7.80 -4.53 10.37
C HIS A 83 -8.87 -4.39 11.45
N ALA A 84 -8.64 -3.55 12.47
CA ALA A 84 -9.62 -3.23 13.50
C ALA A 84 -10.89 -2.59 12.94
N PHE A 85 -10.76 -1.63 12.03
CA PHE A 85 -11.91 -1.04 11.31
C PHE A 85 -12.71 -2.09 10.55
N ALA A 86 -12.02 -2.91 9.76
CA ALA A 86 -12.66 -3.95 8.97
C ALA A 86 -13.40 -4.98 9.85
N THR A 87 -12.77 -5.41 10.94
CA THR A 87 -13.37 -6.37 11.88
C THR A 87 -14.60 -5.77 12.57
N ALA A 88 -14.50 -4.56 13.09
CA ALA A 88 -15.62 -3.89 13.74
C ALA A 88 -16.80 -3.68 12.79
N PHE A 89 -16.53 -3.28 11.55
CA PHE A 89 -17.56 -3.14 10.53
C PHE A 89 -18.23 -4.48 10.23
N ALA A 90 -17.47 -5.55 10.03
CA ALA A 90 -18.01 -6.88 9.80
C ALA A 90 -18.87 -7.39 10.98
N GLU A 91 -18.51 -7.06 12.22
CA GLU A 91 -19.29 -7.39 13.41
C GLU A 91 -20.63 -6.66 13.41
N VAL A 92 -20.65 -5.36 13.06
CA VAL A 92 -21.91 -4.60 12.92
C VAL A 92 -22.82 -5.24 11.88
N ILE A 93 -22.27 -5.60 10.71
CA ILE A 93 -23.05 -6.29 9.66
C ILE A 93 -23.59 -7.63 10.14
N ARG A 94 -22.79 -8.45 10.83
CA ARG A 94 -23.24 -9.74 11.37
C ARG A 94 -24.35 -9.61 12.42
N GLN A 95 -24.29 -8.58 13.26
CA GLN A 95 -25.31 -8.30 14.27
C GLN A 95 -26.62 -7.82 13.65
N ALA A 96 -26.56 -7.09 12.54
CA ALA A 96 -27.74 -6.58 11.82
C ALA A 96 -28.47 -7.61 10.96
N ASN A 97 -28.00 -8.86 10.92
CA ASN A 97 -28.51 -9.94 10.04
C ASN A 97 -30.00 -10.31 10.25
N GLY A 98 -30.67 -9.78 11.28
CA GLY A 98 -32.09 -10.06 11.56
C GLY A 98 -33.08 -9.26 10.73
N GLU A 99 -32.79 -8.02 10.35
CA GLU A 99 -33.75 -7.12 9.72
C GLU A 99 -33.54 -6.92 8.21
N ASN A 100 -32.29 -6.86 7.73
CA ASN A 100 -31.94 -6.50 6.35
C ASN A 100 -31.37 -7.62 5.50
N LYS A 101 -31.25 -8.85 6.01
CA LYS A 101 -30.60 -9.99 5.32
C LYS A 101 -29.16 -9.74 4.86
N LEU A 102 -28.47 -8.76 5.46
CA LEU A 102 -27.07 -8.51 5.19
C LEU A 102 -26.21 -9.65 5.73
N SER A 103 -25.17 -10.05 5.01
CA SER A 103 -24.21 -11.03 5.51
C SER A 103 -22.79 -10.72 5.03
N VAL A 104 -21.81 -11.04 5.86
CA VAL A 104 -20.40 -10.98 5.49
C VAL A 104 -20.04 -12.24 4.72
N VAL A 105 -19.51 -12.08 3.51
CA VAL A 105 -19.27 -13.21 2.58
C VAL A 105 -18.10 -14.08 3.01
N HIS A 106 -17.06 -13.47 3.56
CA HIS A 106 -15.83 -14.17 3.93
C HIS A 106 -15.60 -14.11 5.43
N ASP A 107 -15.25 -15.25 6.04
CA ASP A 107 -14.91 -15.30 7.47
C ASP A 107 -13.54 -14.71 7.79
N GLN A 108 -12.62 -14.80 6.84
CA GLN A 108 -11.27 -14.28 6.94
C GLN A 108 -11.05 -13.18 5.90
N PHE A 109 -10.60 -12.03 6.35
CA PHE A 109 -10.27 -10.85 5.53
C PHE A 109 -9.23 -10.02 6.28
N PHE A 110 -8.55 -9.12 5.59
CA PHE A 110 -7.62 -8.20 6.24
C PHE A 110 -8.24 -6.80 6.39
N ASP A 111 -8.34 -6.06 5.29
CA ASP A 111 -8.81 -4.68 5.24
C ASP A 111 -10.12 -4.51 4.47
N THR A 112 -10.50 -5.52 3.71
CA THR A 112 -11.62 -5.45 2.77
C THR A 112 -12.70 -6.45 3.15
N VAL A 113 -13.91 -5.94 3.40
CA VAL A 113 -15.09 -6.71 3.77
C VAL A 113 -16.05 -6.75 2.60
N VAL A 114 -16.45 -7.94 2.16
CA VAL A 114 -17.51 -8.13 1.15
C VAL A 114 -18.82 -8.43 1.86
N VAL A 115 -19.81 -7.58 1.61
CA VAL A 115 -21.15 -7.69 2.18
C VAL A 115 -22.13 -8.13 1.10
N ASP A 116 -22.83 -9.24 1.32
CA ASP A 116 -23.99 -9.62 0.52
C ASP A 116 -25.24 -8.89 1.06
N CYS A 117 -25.85 -8.10 0.21
CA CYS A 117 -27.04 -7.31 0.51
C CYS A 117 -28.36 -8.12 0.32
N GLY A 118 -28.27 -9.38 -0.09
CA GLY A 118 -29.42 -10.29 -0.28
C GLY A 118 -30.33 -9.94 -1.47
N SER A 119 -30.15 -8.76 -2.08
CA SER A 119 -30.87 -8.36 -3.30
C SER A 119 -30.13 -7.27 -4.06
N GLU A 120 -30.26 -7.28 -5.39
CA GLU A 120 -29.73 -6.26 -6.29
C GLU A 120 -30.28 -4.86 -5.94
N LYS A 121 -31.57 -4.77 -5.60
CA LYS A 121 -32.22 -3.50 -5.25
C LYS A 121 -31.52 -2.84 -4.04
N LEU A 122 -31.27 -3.59 -2.97
CA LEU A 122 -30.63 -3.05 -1.78
C LEU A 122 -29.16 -2.70 -2.05
N ALA A 123 -28.43 -3.55 -2.79
CA ALA A 123 -27.06 -3.27 -3.18
C ALA A 123 -26.96 -1.97 -4.01
N THR A 124 -27.85 -1.80 -4.99
CA THR A 124 -27.91 -0.58 -5.79
C THR A 124 -28.21 0.64 -4.94
N GLN A 125 -29.18 0.58 -4.02
CA GLN A 125 -29.54 1.67 -3.14
C GLN A 125 -28.37 2.11 -2.23
N ILE A 126 -27.67 1.14 -1.62
CA ILE A 126 -26.50 1.43 -0.76
C ILE A 126 -25.38 2.07 -1.60
N PHE A 127 -25.11 1.52 -2.80
CA PHE A 127 -24.08 2.01 -3.69
C PHE A 127 -24.34 3.45 -4.15
N GLU A 128 -25.56 3.74 -4.59
CA GLU A 128 -25.97 5.10 -5.01
C GLU A 128 -25.97 6.10 -3.83
N ASN A 129 -26.40 5.66 -2.65
CA ASN A 129 -26.35 6.50 -1.46
C ASN A 129 -24.90 6.83 -1.06
N ALA A 130 -23.98 5.87 -1.16
CA ALA A 130 -22.57 6.10 -0.91
C ALA A 130 -21.96 7.10 -1.90
N ASP A 131 -22.24 6.93 -3.18
CA ASP A 131 -21.76 7.83 -4.25
C ASP A 131 -22.27 9.27 -4.06
N ASN A 132 -23.55 9.43 -3.72
CA ASN A 132 -24.17 10.72 -3.47
C ASN A 132 -23.54 11.52 -2.31
N ILE A 133 -22.90 10.84 -1.36
CA ILE A 133 -22.19 11.47 -0.23
C ILE A 133 -20.67 11.43 -0.38
N GLY A 134 -20.16 11.03 -1.56
CA GLY A 134 -18.74 11.06 -1.90
C GLY A 134 -17.94 9.84 -1.43
N TYR A 135 -18.59 8.73 -1.10
CA TYR A 135 -17.92 7.48 -0.74
C TYR A 135 -17.85 6.50 -1.92
N ASN A 136 -16.65 6.17 -2.36
CA ASN A 136 -16.42 5.21 -3.43
C ASN A 136 -16.37 3.79 -2.87
N LEU A 137 -17.44 3.03 -3.09
CA LEU A 137 -17.49 1.62 -2.78
C LEU A 137 -17.24 0.79 -4.05
N TRP A 138 -16.87 -0.47 -3.90
CA TRP A 138 -16.70 -1.39 -5.02
C TRP A 138 -17.91 -2.31 -5.15
N ARG A 139 -18.59 -2.26 -6.30
CA ARG A 139 -19.66 -3.21 -6.61
C ARG A 139 -19.02 -4.54 -7.05
N PHE A 140 -19.06 -5.53 -6.16
CA PHE A 140 -18.43 -6.82 -6.38
C PHE A 140 -19.21 -7.66 -7.40
N ASP A 141 -20.55 -7.70 -7.24
CA ASP A 141 -21.52 -8.26 -8.19
C ASP A 141 -22.89 -7.59 -7.99
N ASP A 142 -23.96 -8.19 -8.55
CA ASP A 142 -25.31 -7.62 -8.51
C ASP A 142 -25.86 -7.46 -7.10
N THR A 143 -25.47 -8.33 -6.15
CA THR A 143 -25.98 -8.31 -4.77
C THR A 143 -24.93 -7.94 -3.74
N LYS A 144 -23.64 -7.81 -4.12
CA LYS A 144 -22.54 -7.67 -3.17
C LYS A 144 -21.77 -6.37 -3.35
N ILE A 145 -21.42 -5.78 -2.23
CA ILE A 145 -20.59 -4.57 -2.15
C ILE A 145 -19.36 -4.88 -1.32
N SER A 146 -18.22 -4.42 -1.79
CA SER A 146 -16.95 -4.49 -1.09
C SER A 146 -16.59 -3.14 -0.48
N VAL A 147 -16.22 -3.14 0.80
CA VAL A 147 -15.80 -1.99 1.58
C VAL A 147 -14.35 -2.20 2.00
N ALA A 148 -13.47 -1.30 1.62
CA ALA A 148 -12.05 -1.35 1.97
C ALA A 148 -11.68 -0.22 2.91
N PHE A 149 -10.99 -0.55 4.00
CA PHE A 149 -10.43 0.40 4.95
C PHE A 149 -8.95 0.63 4.67
N SER A 150 -8.49 1.85 4.93
CA SER A 150 -7.11 2.25 4.72
C SER A 150 -6.53 2.96 5.95
N GLU A 151 -5.28 3.37 5.88
CA GLU A 151 -4.69 4.13 7.00
C GLU A 151 -5.29 5.53 7.18
N THR A 152 -5.95 6.05 6.16
CA THR A 152 -6.67 7.33 6.22
C THR A 152 -8.10 7.22 6.75
N SER A 153 -8.64 6.00 6.87
CA SER A 153 -9.97 5.78 7.43
C SER A 153 -10.01 6.22 8.89
N ASP A 154 -11.10 6.92 9.25
CA ASP A 154 -11.31 7.46 10.58
C ASP A 154 -12.66 7.02 11.22
N GLU A 155 -12.96 7.55 12.39
CA GLU A 155 -14.20 7.22 13.12
C GLU A 155 -15.45 7.75 12.42
N GLU A 156 -15.34 8.85 11.68
CA GLU A 156 -16.47 9.40 10.92
C GLU A 156 -16.79 8.52 9.72
N ASP A 157 -15.77 8.03 9.00
CA ASP A 157 -15.94 7.04 7.95
C ASP A 157 -16.66 5.79 8.46
N PHE A 158 -16.27 5.31 9.64
CA PHE A 158 -16.92 4.16 10.26
C PHE A 158 -18.40 4.40 10.56
N LYS A 159 -18.75 5.56 11.13
CA LYS A 159 -20.14 5.95 11.40
C LYS A 159 -20.97 6.05 10.13
N VAL A 160 -20.43 6.72 9.11
CA VAL A 160 -21.10 6.88 7.81
C VAL A 160 -21.33 5.51 7.16
N LEU A 161 -20.32 4.64 7.11
CA LEU A 161 -20.45 3.31 6.51
C LEU A 161 -21.46 2.45 7.26
N THR A 162 -21.45 2.43 8.59
CA THR A 162 -22.45 1.69 9.35
C THR A 162 -23.87 2.26 9.12
N GLN A 163 -24.03 3.58 9.07
CA GLN A 163 -25.31 4.21 8.75
C GLN A 163 -25.83 3.81 7.36
N LEU A 164 -24.96 3.73 6.36
CA LEU A 164 -25.32 3.33 5.00
C LEU A 164 -25.86 1.91 4.91
N PHE A 165 -25.23 0.97 5.62
CA PHE A 165 -25.56 -0.46 5.52
C PHE A 165 -26.69 -0.89 6.47
N VAL A 166 -26.69 -0.37 7.72
CA VAL A 166 -27.61 -0.85 8.76
C VAL A 166 -28.59 0.21 9.24
N ASN A 167 -28.63 1.39 8.62
CA ASN A 167 -29.46 2.52 8.97
C ASN A 167 -29.27 3.02 10.42
N THR A 168 -28.16 2.69 11.03
CA THR A 168 -27.78 3.11 12.39
C THR A 168 -26.30 3.40 12.44
N SER A 169 -25.95 4.57 12.95
CA SER A 169 -24.56 4.96 13.16
C SER A 169 -23.99 4.25 14.39
N HIS A 170 -22.85 3.59 14.20
CA HIS A 170 -22.12 2.94 15.28
C HIS A 170 -20.79 3.66 15.53
N GLN A 171 -20.31 3.59 16.76
CA GLN A 171 -18.96 4.06 17.09
C GLN A 171 -17.97 2.91 16.97
N LEU A 172 -16.73 3.25 16.56
CA LEU A 172 -15.66 2.29 16.56
C LEU A 172 -15.38 1.83 18.00
N PRO A 173 -15.37 0.51 18.29
CA PRO A 173 -15.06 0.03 19.62
C PRO A 173 -13.61 0.33 20.00
N GLU A 174 -13.38 0.72 21.26
CA GLU A 174 -12.03 1.03 21.79
C GLU A 174 -11.06 -0.15 21.69
N THR A 175 -11.56 -1.37 21.72
CA THR A 175 -10.79 -2.61 21.61
C THR A 175 -11.32 -3.44 20.44
N ALA A 176 -10.77 -3.23 19.25
CA ALA A 176 -11.02 -4.13 18.14
C ALA A 176 -9.98 -5.26 18.16
N SER A 177 -10.44 -6.50 18.20
CA SER A 177 -9.57 -7.66 18.19
C SER A 177 -9.10 -8.01 16.79
N VAL A 178 -7.86 -8.49 16.66
CA VAL A 178 -7.40 -9.13 15.42
C VAL A 178 -8.13 -10.46 15.27
N SER A 179 -8.93 -10.61 14.22
CA SER A 179 -9.75 -11.79 13.97
C SER A 179 -9.13 -12.79 12.98
N LEU A 180 -7.87 -12.57 12.59
CA LEU A 180 -7.17 -13.45 11.65
C LEU A 180 -6.69 -14.73 12.33
N ASP A 181 -6.84 -15.86 11.60
CA ASP A 181 -6.26 -17.13 12.02
C ASP A 181 -4.73 -16.99 12.17
N GLN A 182 -4.18 -17.63 13.19
CA GLN A 182 -2.74 -17.62 13.49
C GLN A 182 -1.88 -18.12 12.33
N THR A 183 -2.42 -18.96 11.46
CA THR A 183 -1.74 -19.45 10.25
C THR A 183 -1.50 -18.37 9.21
N HIS A 184 -2.26 -17.28 9.26
CA HIS A 184 -2.11 -16.12 8.37
C HIS A 184 -1.23 -15.02 8.98
N LEU A 185 -0.85 -15.14 10.24
CA LEU A 185 -0.01 -14.16 10.91
C LEU A 185 1.47 -14.47 10.70
N ARG A 186 2.21 -13.44 10.37
CA ARG A 186 3.66 -13.52 10.26
C ARG A 186 4.30 -13.50 11.65
N ASN A 187 5.13 -14.51 11.94
CA ASN A 187 5.75 -14.70 13.25
C ASN A 187 7.24 -14.33 13.31
N ASP A 188 7.87 -14.04 12.16
CA ASP A 188 9.26 -13.63 12.09
C ASP A 188 9.45 -12.12 12.25
N ASP A 189 10.68 -11.71 12.55
CA ASP A 189 11.04 -10.31 12.62
C ASP A 189 11.02 -9.68 11.22
N ILE A 190 10.35 -8.53 11.11
CA ILE A 190 10.31 -7.73 9.88
C ILE A 190 11.22 -6.52 10.01
N LEU A 191 11.76 -6.04 8.88
CA LEU A 191 12.53 -4.79 8.80
C LEU A 191 13.65 -4.73 9.86
N SER A 192 14.38 -5.84 10.04
CA SER A 192 15.44 -5.97 11.06
C SER A 192 16.71 -5.16 10.77
N HIS A 193 16.90 -4.67 9.53
CA HIS A 193 18.06 -3.85 9.19
C HIS A 193 18.03 -2.51 9.94
N PRO A 194 19.17 -2.01 10.45
CA PRO A 194 19.23 -0.77 11.24
C PRO A 194 18.58 0.46 10.60
N VAL A 195 18.58 0.58 9.26
CA VAL A 195 17.95 1.69 8.55
C VAL A 195 16.47 1.85 8.86
N PHE A 196 15.77 0.75 9.12
CA PHE A 196 14.34 0.75 9.47
C PHE A 196 14.08 1.05 10.96
N ASN A 197 15.13 1.29 11.73
CA ASN A 197 15.06 1.50 13.16
C ASN A 197 15.79 2.77 13.63
N SER A 198 16.06 3.70 12.71
CA SER A 198 16.92 4.84 12.99
C SER A 198 16.38 6.22 12.56
N HIS A 199 15.28 6.30 11.80
CA HIS A 199 14.86 7.56 11.16
C HIS A 199 13.34 7.77 11.29
N HIS A 200 12.86 7.85 12.54
CA HIS A 200 11.42 7.88 12.85
C HIS A 200 10.86 9.27 13.14
N THR A 201 11.70 10.30 13.13
CA THR A 201 11.27 11.69 13.25
C THR A 201 11.44 12.43 11.93
N GLU A 202 10.68 13.50 11.73
CA GLU A 202 10.78 14.35 10.55
C GLU A 202 12.22 14.81 10.28
N HIS A 203 12.90 15.30 11.31
CA HIS A 203 14.28 15.79 11.18
C HIS A 203 15.29 14.70 10.84
N GLU A 204 15.16 13.52 11.44
CA GLU A 204 16.02 12.38 11.12
C GLU A 204 15.79 11.91 9.69
N MET A 205 14.54 11.85 9.26
CA MET A 205 14.19 11.46 7.90
C MET A 205 14.72 12.46 6.86
N LEU A 206 14.56 13.77 7.10
CA LEU A 206 15.10 14.80 6.22
C LEU A 206 16.63 14.71 6.11
N ARG A 207 17.33 14.51 7.22
CA ARG A 207 18.80 14.33 7.20
C ARG A 207 19.21 13.05 6.49
N TYR A 208 18.45 11.98 6.66
CA TYR A 208 18.70 10.73 5.95
C TYR A 208 18.51 10.89 4.45
N LEU A 209 17.41 11.49 4.00
CA LEU A 209 17.18 11.80 2.59
C LEU A 209 18.30 12.67 1.99
N LYS A 210 18.72 13.69 2.73
CA LYS A 210 19.85 14.55 2.31
C LYS A 210 21.14 13.75 2.18
N SER A 211 21.42 12.84 3.11
CA SER A 211 22.61 11.98 3.05
C SER A 211 22.62 11.05 1.83
N LEU A 212 21.45 10.62 1.36
CA LEU A 212 21.31 9.83 0.14
C LEU A 212 21.50 10.69 -1.11
N GLU A 213 20.90 11.88 -1.12
CA GLU A 213 21.05 12.86 -2.19
C GLU A 213 22.51 13.26 -2.42
N ASP A 214 23.28 13.40 -1.33
CA ASP A 214 24.69 13.84 -1.39
C ASP A 214 25.66 12.75 -1.89
N ARG A 215 25.23 11.52 -2.03
CA ARG A 215 26.09 10.42 -2.52
C ARG A 215 26.37 10.48 -4.00
N ASP A 216 25.52 11.13 -4.78
CA ASP A 216 25.62 11.19 -6.23
C ASP A 216 25.09 12.53 -6.75
N LEU A 217 24.95 12.64 -8.06
CA LEU A 217 24.37 13.81 -8.72
C LEU A 217 22.91 13.99 -8.33
N ALA A 218 22.55 15.17 -7.88
CA ALA A 218 21.18 15.54 -7.56
C ALA A 218 20.65 16.59 -8.54
N MET A 219 19.35 16.58 -8.80
CA MET A 219 18.71 17.47 -9.78
C MET A 219 18.89 18.95 -9.45
N ASN A 220 18.94 19.30 -8.18
CA ASN A 220 19.11 20.69 -7.72
C ASN A 220 20.53 21.24 -7.88
N ARG A 221 21.52 20.42 -8.26
CA ARG A 221 22.93 20.81 -8.45
C ARG A 221 23.57 20.22 -9.70
N SER A 222 22.78 19.51 -10.52
CA SER A 222 23.30 18.93 -11.75
C SER A 222 23.19 19.92 -12.90
N MET A 223 24.17 19.87 -13.81
CA MET A 223 24.17 20.64 -15.05
C MET A 223 23.79 19.78 -16.27
N ILE A 224 23.15 18.65 -16.06
CA ILE A 224 22.75 17.73 -17.13
C ILE A 224 21.54 18.33 -17.85
N ALA A 225 21.75 18.78 -19.08
CA ALA A 225 20.70 19.36 -19.92
C ALA A 225 19.66 18.33 -20.38
N LEU A 226 20.07 17.08 -20.53
CA LEU A 226 19.24 15.97 -20.98
C LEU A 226 19.54 14.73 -20.13
N GLY A 227 18.55 14.06 -19.63
CA GLY A 227 18.71 12.87 -18.79
C GLY A 227 17.66 12.75 -17.71
N SER A 228 16.87 13.82 -17.51
CA SER A 228 15.75 13.78 -16.57
C SER A 228 14.54 13.01 -17.11
N CYS A 229 14.54 12.61 -18.36
CA CYS A 229 13.37 12.06 -19.05
C CYS A 229 12.15 12.97 -18.84
N THR A 230 11.16 12.50 -18.09
CA THR A 230 9.98 13.28 -17.71
C THR A 230 10.13 13.97 -16.34
N MET A 231 11.22 13.76 -15.65
CA MET A 231 11.51 14.39 -14.35
C MET A 231 11.86 15.86 -14.54
N LYS A 232 10.99 16.74 -14.11
CA LYS A 232 11.21 18.20 -14.12
C LYS A 232 11.36 18.70 -12.68
N LEU A 233 12.16 19.74 -12.51
CA LEU A 233 12.25 20.44 -11.24
C LEU A 233 11.04 21.37 -11.11
N ASN A 234 10.26 21.15 -10.08
CA ASN A 234 9.12 21.98 -9.72
C ASN A 234 9.43 22.71 -8.41
N ALA A 235 8.88 23.90 -8.24
CA ALA A 235 8.92 24.58 -6.97
C ALA A 235 8.14 23.78 -5.91
N THR A 236 8.55 23.84 -4.66
CA THR A 236 7.85 23.14 -3.57
C THR A 236 6.37 23.55 -3.48
N SER A 237 6.06 24.83 -3.76
CA SER A 237 4.70 25.33 -3.79
C SER A 237 3.83 24.71 -4.90
N GLU A 238 4.44 24.30 -6.02
CA GLU A 238 3.73 23.61 -7.10
C GLU A 238 3.44 22.13 -6.74
N MET A 239 4.22 21.58 -5.80
CA MET A 239 4.05 20.19 -5.34
C MET A 239 3.08 20.05 -4.16
N LEU A 240 2.78 21.15 -3.46
CA LEU A 240 1.89 21.15 -2.29
C LEU A 240 0.53 20.50 -2.54
N PRO A 241 -0.15 20.73 -3.69
CA PRO A 241 -1.46 20.10 -3.95
C PRO A 241 -1.46 18.57 -3.90
N ILE A 242 -0.30 17.92 -4.11
CA ILE A 242 -0.19 16.46 -4.03
C ILE A 242 -0.46 15.95 -2.59
N THR A 243 -0.28 16.82 -1.60
CA THR A 243 -0.45 16.48 -0.18
C THR A 243 -1.82 16.83 0.36
N TRP A 244 -2.69 17.42 -0.44
CA TRP A 244 -4.06 17.78 -0.03
C TRP A 244 -4.96 16.55 -0.03
N PRO A 245 -5.92 16.48 0.91
CA PRO A 245 -6.81 15.34 1.02
C PRO A 245 -7.88 15.27 -0.10
N GLU A 246 -8.20 16.40 -0.76
CA GLU A 246 -9.18 16.48 -1.86
C GLU A 246 -8.64 15.97 -3.21
#